data_14931554b2062a2c768a37c3f7f24ad0
#
_entry.id   14931554b2062a2c768a37c3f7f24ad0
#
_cell.length_a   1.000
_cell.length_b   1.000
_cell.length_c   1.000
_cell.angle_alpha   90.00
_cell.angle_beta   90.00
_cell.angle_gamma   90.00
#
_symmetry.space_group_name_H-M   'P 1'
#
loop_
_entity.id
_entity.type
_entity.pdbx_description
1 polymer ?
#
loop_
_entity_poly.entity_id
_entity_poly.type
_entity_poly.pdbx_seq_one_letter_code
_entity_poly.pdbx_strand_id
1 'polypeptide(L)'
;MIVRLSHLVLLLLCTLGVKAQTPLDFQASMQPIPTTAAFRDPGYFVWCGTMVKGDDGKYHLFYSRWKIADGFEAWVTSSEVAHAIGDTPTGPFVFHDVALAPRGRQFWDGLVTHNPTVHRFGKKYYLYYMGNTGDGVVMATLNWTHRNNQRIGVAVSDRPEGPWKRMARPLIDVSPDPRAPDSLCVANPSITQGPNGVFSLLYKAVGREKPLPFGGPVVHLMATSASPTGPFTKDPKPLFTLAGNNFPFEDPFLWFDRASSIFYVIMKDNKGVVLGTGVSTLVLYQSKDAVNWRRAEHPLVSKLELHWKDRPVEPVERVERPQLAFDEHERPVALIVAIKDSEGSYSVRIPLSGGR
;
A
#
# COMPACT_ATOMS: atom_id res chain seq x y z
N MET A 1 -15.61 34.31 -72.01
CA MET A 1 -16.49 33.48 -71.18
C MET A 1 -15.62 32.63 -70.28
N ILE A 2 -15.37 33.10 -69.05
CA ILE A 2 -14.44 32.44 -68.09
C ILE A 2 -15.29 31.75 -67.04
N VAL A 3 -15.29 30.41 -67.04
CA VAL A 3 -15.99 29.58 -66.06
C VAL A 3 -15.12 29.49 -64.79
N ARG A 4 -15.55 30.03 -63.67
CA ARG A 4 -14.91 29.88 -62.34
C ARG A 4 -15.44 28.57 -61.72
N LEU A 5 -14.53 27.60 -61.55
CA LEU A 5 -14.77 26.34 -60.78
C LEU A 5 -14.54 26.68 -59.29
N SER A 6 -15.61 26.67 -58.51
CA SER A 6 -15.57 26.80 -57.04
C SER A 6 -15.34 25.42 -56.46
N HIS A 7 -14.18 25.21 -55.81
CA HIS A 7 -13.89 23.98 -55.05
C HIS A 7 -14.53 24.11 -53.67
N LEU A 8 -15.53 23.35 -53.38
CA LEU A 8 -16.14 23.16 -52.05
C LEU A 8 -15.26 22.18 -51.27
N VAL A 9 -14.51 22.70 -50.31
CA VAL A 9 -13.74 21.84 -49.38
C VAL A 9 -14.70 21.45 -48.24
N LEU A 10 -15.09 20.15 -48.27
CA LEU A 10 -15.90 19.54 -47.21
C LEU A 10 -14.97 19.18 -46.04
N LEU A 11 -14.95 19.97 -44.95
CA LEU A 11 -14.26 19.64 -43.71
C LEU A 11 -15.06 18.56 -42.99
N LEU A 12 -14.56 17.33 -43.04
CA LEU A 12 -15.07 16.21 -42.20
C LEU A 12 -14.55 16.43 -40.77
N LEU A 13 -15.38 17.00 -39.90
CA LEU A 13 -15.15 17.04 -38.47
C LEU A 13 -15.34 15.61 -37.90
N CYS A 14 -14.25 14.84 -37.80
CA CYS A 14 -14.23 13.61 -36.98
C CYS A 14 -14.36 14.03 -35.51
N THR A 15 -15.55 14.00 -34.96
CA THR A 15 -15.76 14.05 -33.51
C THR A 15 -15.25 12.72 -32.94
N LEU A 16 -14.01 12.69 -32.48
CA LEU A 16 -13.54 11.63 -31.60
C LEU A 16 -14.38 11.70 -30.32
N GLY A 17 -15.40 10.87 -30.25
CA GLY A 17 -16.17 10.70 -29.04
C GLY A 17 -15.24 10.20 -27.95
N VAL A 18 -14.84 11.08 -27.05
CA VAL A 18 -14.18 10.69 -25.80
C VAL A 18 -15.22 9.89 -25.02
N LYS A 19 -15.12 8.56 -25.07
CA LYS A 19 -15.90 7.71 -24.17
C LYS A 19 -15.56 8.14 -22.76
N ALA A 20 -16.53 8.67 -22.03
CA ALA A 20 -16.38 8.94 -20.61
C ALA A 20 -15.98 7.61 -19.95
N GLN A 21 -14.82 7.61 -19.30
CA GLN A 21 -14.32 6.41 -18.64
C GLN A 21 -15.20 6.15 -17.41
N THR A 22 -15.68 4.92 -17.27
CA THR A 22 -16.48 4.52 -16.11
C THR A 22 -15.67 4.68 -14.84
N PRO A 23 -16.18 5.37 -13.81
CA PRO A 23 -15.50 5.50 -12.52
C PRO A 23 -15.18 4.14 -11.90
N LEU A 24 -14.08 4.09 -11.14
CA LEU A 24 -13.73 2.89 -10.36
C LEU A 24 -14.77 2.65 -9.28
N ASP A 25 -15.35 1.46 -9.25
CA ASP A 25 -16.25 0.98 -8.21
C ASP A 25 -15.79 -0.39 -7.72
N PHE A 26 -15.09 -0.39 -6.57
CA PHE A 26 -14.58 -1.63 -5.97
C PHE A 26 -15.70 -2.52 -5.45
N GLN A 27 -16.79 -1.94 -4.89
CA GLN A 27 -17.92 -2.72 -4.40
C GLN A 27 -18.59 -3.50 -5.52
N ALA A 28 -18.76 -2.87 -6.69
CA ALA A 28 -19.35 -3.53 -7.87
C ALA A 28 -18.39 -4.53 -8.53
N SER A 29 -17.07 -4.34 -8.39
CA SER A 29 -16.05 -5.19 -9.02
C SER A 29 -15.64 -6.40 -8.19
N MET A 30 -15.84 -6.38 -6.88
CA MET A 30 -15.46 -7.50 -6.00
C MET A 30 -16.25 -8.75 -6.34
N GLN A 31 -15.55 -9.88 -6.42
CA GLN A 31 -16.11 -11.20 -6.66
C GLN A 31 -16.08 -12.04 -5.39
N PRO A 32 -16.94 -13.07 -5.27
CA PRO A 32 -16.89 -14.00 -4.16
C PRO A 32 -15.51 -14.61 -3.98
N ILE A 33 -15.03 -14.62 -2.74
CA ILE A 33 -13.66 -14.99 -2.37
C ILE A 33 -13.54 -16.53 -2.35
N PRO A 34 -12.68 -17.15 -3.17
CA PRO A 34 -12.41 -18.59 -3.04
C PRO A 34 -11.60 -18.84 -1.75
N THR A 35 -11.81 -19.98 -1.11
CA THR A 35 -11.10 -20.35 0.14
C THR A 35 -9.59 -20.38 -0.01
N THR A 36 -9.08 -20.69 -1.20
CA THR A 36 -7.65 -20.63 -1.57
C THR A 36 -7.06 -19.22 -1.53
N ALA A 37 -7.90 -18.18 -1.53
CA ALA A 37 -7.47 -16.80 -1.47
C ALA A 37 -7.12 -16.32 -0.04
N ALA A 38 -7.37 -17.11 0.99
CA ALA A 38 -6.84 -16.86 2.32
C ALA A 38 -5.43 -17.45 2.44
N PHE A 39 -4.50 -16.67 2.99
CA PHE A 39 -3.14 -17.13 3.28
C PHE A 39 -2.85 -16.96 4.77
N ARG A 40 -2.57 -18.07 5.42
CA ARG A 40 -2.12 -18.17 6.81
C ARG A 40 -0.73 -18.80 6.83
N ASP A 41 0.11 -18.38 7.77
CA ASP A 41 1.42 -18.95 8.01
C ASP A 41 1.40 -19.58 9.41
N PRO A 42 1.44 -20.93 9.53
CA PRO A 42 1.26 -21.60 10.81
C PRO A 42 2.25 -21.12 11.89
N GLY A 43 1.74 -20.73 13.05
CA GLY A 43 2.54 -20.22 14.16
C GLY A 43 2.84 -18.72 14.10
N TYR A 44 2.39 -18.03 13.04
CA TYR A 44 2.63 -16.61 12.84
C TYR A 44 1.33 -15.81 12.66
N PHE A 45 1.32 -14.60 13.17
CA PHE A 45 0.47 -13.57 12.62
C PHE A 45 0.96 -13.18 11.24
N VAL A 46 0.04 -13.02 10.28
CA VAL A 46 0.30 -12.58 8.91
C VAL A 46 -0.36 -11.23 8.68
N TRP A 47 0.39 -10.27 8.14
CA TRP A 47 -0.07 -8.89 7.90
C TRP A 47 0.50 -8.30 6.62
N CYS A 48 -0.13 -7.29 6.05
CA CYS A 48 0.45 -6.44 4.99
C CYS A 48 0.86 -7.17 3.71
N GLY A 49 0.04 -8.03 3.15
CA GLY A 49 0.36 -8.72 1.89
C GLY A 49 0.51 -7.76 0.70
N THR A 50 1.56 -7.92 -0.09
CA THR A 50 1.81 -7.22 -1.38
C THR A 50 2.37 -8.22 -2.39
N MET A 51 2.10 -8.03 -3.68
CA MET A 51 2.38 -9.06 -4.67
C MET A 51 2.92 -8.49 -5.98
N VAL A 52 3.80 -9.27 -6.63
CA VAL A 52 4.28 -9.01 -7.98
C VAL A 52 4.31 -10.31 -8.79
N LYS A 53 4.04 -10.25 -10.09
CA LYS A 53 4.25 -11.38 -11.00
C LYS A 53 5.72 -11.43 -11.41
N GLY A 54 6.37 -12.57 -11.24
CA GLY A 54 7.75 -12.82 -11.65
C GLY A 54 7.88 -13.15 -13.15
N ASP A 55 9.11 -13.12 -13.66
CA ASP A 55 9.43 -13.56 -15.02
C ASP A 55 9.29 -15.09 -15.19
N ASP A 56 9.22 -15.83 -14.09
CA ASP A 56 8.90 -17.25 -14.01
C ASP A 56 7.39 -17.54 -14.21
N GLY A 57 6.57 -16.48 -14.36
CA GLY A 57 5.13 -16.54 -14.52
C GLY A 57 4.37 -16.72 -13.22
N LYS A 58 5.05 -16.88 -12.07
CA LYS A 58 4.44 -17.06 -10.75
C LYS A 58 4.16 -15.73 -10.07
N TYR A 59 3.32 -15.77 -9.04
CA TYR A 59 3.01 -14.65 -8.19
C TYR A 59 3.79 -14.75 -6.88
N HIS A 60 4.53 -13.69 -6.56
CA HIS A 60 5.39 -13.58 -5.40
C HIS A 60 4.73 -12.65 -4.39
N LEU A 61 4.23 -13.23 -3.29
CA LEU A 61 3.56 -12.54 -2.19
C LEU A 61 4.57 -12.24 -1.09
N PHE A 62 4.80 -10.96 -0.80
CA PHE A 62 5.58 -10.51 0.35
C PHE A 62 4.63 -10.05 1.44
N TYR A 63 4.91 -10.46 2.68
CA TYR A 63 4.03 -10.18 3.82
C TYR A 63 4.83 -10.03 5.09
N SER A 64 4.29 -9.30 6.05
CA SER A 64 4.86 -9.22 7.39
C SER A 64 4.39 -10.40 8.20
N ARG A 65 5.29 -11.01 9.00
CA ARG A 65 4.94 -12.03 9.98
C ARG A 65 5.70 -11.87 11.28
N TRP A 66 5.11 -12.30 12.37
CA TRP A 66 5.74 -12.42 13.69
C TRP A 66 5.04 -13.53 14.48
N LYS A 67 5.73 -14.11 15.44
CA LYS A 67 5.22 -15.29 16.18
C LYS A 67 3.96 -14.95 16.95
N ILE A 68 2.97 -15.84 16.92
CA ILE A 68 1.74 -15.73 17.71
C ILE A 68 2.07 -15.69 19.20
N ALA A 69 3.08 -16.45 19.65
CA ALA A 69 3.53 -16.52 21.04
C ALA A 69 4.00 -15.15 21.59
N ASP A 70 4.46 -14.24 20.73
CA ASP A 70 4.93 -12.91 21.13
C ASP A 70 3.78 -11.91 21.36
N GLY A 71 2.55 -12.26 20.97
CA GLY A 71 1.37 -11.41 21.01
C GLY A 71 1.24 -10.50 19.79
N PHE A 72 0.01 -10.01 19.54
CA PHE A 72 -0.28 -9.23 18.33
C PHE A 72 0.51 -7.93 18.25
N GLU A 73 0.68 -7.21 19.37
CA GLU A 73 1.39 -5.91 19.40
C GLU A 73 2.91 -6.02 19.23
N ALA A 74 3.47 -7.26 19.25
CA ALA A 74 4.90 -7.51 19.02
C ALA A 74 5.33 -7.30 17.55
N TRP A 75 4.41 -6.91 16.65
CA TRP A 75 4.76 -6.54 15.28
C TRP A 75 5.84 -5.46 15.19
N VAL A 76 5.92 -4.55 16.18
CA VAL A 76 6.94 -3.49 16.22
C VAL A 76 8.32 -3.99 16.67
N THR A 77 8.42 -5.18 17.28
CA THR A 77 9.63 -5.70 17.92
C THR A 77 10.18 -6.97 17.28
N SER A 78 9.32 -7.79 16.65
CA SER A 78 9.72 -9.11 16.15
C SER A 78 9.24 -9.44 14.73
N SER A 79 8.62 -8.49 14.02
CA SER A 79 8.18 -8.70 12.63
C SER A 79 9.35 -8.79 11.66
N GLU A 80 9.18 -9.68 10.66
CA GLU A 80 10.03 -9.82 9.48
C GLU A 80 9.19 -9.85 8.21
N VAL A 81 9.77 -9.47 7.07
CA VAL A 81 9.11 -9.62 5.76
C VAL A 81 9.46 -10.99 5.20
N ALA A 82 8.45 -11.83 5.09
CA ALA A 82 8.50 -13.16 4.49
C ALA A 82 7.96 -13.16 3.06
N HIS A 83 8.23 -14.24 2.34
CA HIS A 83 7.90 -14.44 0.95
C HIS A 83 7.20 -15.78 0.75
N ALA A 84 6.14 -15.78 -0.05
CA ALA A 84 5.40 -16.95 -0.48
C ALA A 84 5.15 -16.91 -1.99
N ILE A 85 5.00 -18.07 -2.62
CA ILE A 85 4.82 -18.22 -4.06
C ILE A 85 3.50 -18.91 -4.37
N GLY A 86 2.82 -18.49 -5.41
CA GLY A 86 1.59 -19.09 -5.93
C GLY A 86 1.49 -19.00 -7.44
N ASP A 87 0.64 -19.84 -8.04
CA ASP A 87 0.48 -19.89 -9.50
C ASP A 87 -0.58 -18.90 -10.03
N THR A 88 -1.45 -18.40 -9.15
CA THR A 88 -2.50 -17.44 -9.50
C THR A 88 -2.51 -16.25 -8.51
N PRO A 89 -3.07 -15.10 -8.89
CA PRO A 89 -3.13 -13.93 -7.99
C PRO A 89 -3.99 -14.18 -6.75
N THR A 90 -4.87 -15.17 -6.77
CA THR A 90 -5.71 -15.57 -5.64
C THR A 90 -5.17 -16.78 -4.87
N GLY A 91 -4.02 -17.32 -5.28
CA GLY A 91 -3.40 -18.47 -4.64
C GLY A 91 -3.89 -19.84 -5.12
N PRO A 92 -3.62 -20.92 -4.38
CA PRO A 92 -2.98 -20.89 -3.06
C PRO A 92 -1.53 -20.42 -3.10
N PHE A 93 -1.06 -19.86 -1.98
CA PHE A 93 0.34 -19.47 -1.79
C PHE A 93 1.00 -20.40 -0.77
N VAL A 94 2.29 -20.69 -1.01
CA VAL A 94 3.11 -21.53 -0.12
C VAL A 94 4.30 -20.68 0.33
N PHE A 95 4.59 -20.69 1.65
CA PHE A 95 5.78 -20.06 2.21
C PHE A 95 7.04 -20.53 1.47
N HIS A 96 7.90 -19.62 1.11
CA HIS A 96 9.16 -19.90 0.42
C HIS A 96 10.36 -19.60 1.31
N ASP A 97 10.54 -18.33 1.71
CA ASP A 97 11.67 -17.91 2.54
C ASP A 97 11.37 -16.61 3.31
N VAL A 98 12.38 -16.08 4.00
CA VAL A 98 12.36 -14.77 4.64
C VAL A 98 13.11 -13.78 3.76
N ALA A 99 12.39 -12.91 3.09
CA ALA A 99 12.96 -11.93 2.16
C ALA A 99 13.83 -10.88 2.88
N LEU A 100 13.36 -10.36 4.03
CA LEU A 100 14.07 -9.34 4.81
C LEU A 100 14.15 -9.74 6.29
N ALA A 101 15.04 -10.66 6.62
CA ALA A 101 15.31 -11.06 8.00
C ALA A 101 15.96 -9.94 8.83
N PRO A 102 15.85 -9.95 10.18
CA PRO A 102 16.66 -9.11 11.04
C PRO A 102 18.15 -9.21 10.70
N ARG A 103 18.87 -8.06 10.73
CA ARG A 103 20.30 -8.01 10.34
C ARG A 103 21.24 -7.43 11.41
N GLY A 104 20.73 -7.23 12.62
CA GLY A 104 21.52 -6.78 13.78
C GLY A 104 21.35 -5.29 14.11
N ARG A 105 21.50 -4.96 15.39
CA ARG A 105 21.22 -3.63 15.98
C ARG A 105 22.05 -2.48 15.41
N GLN A 106 23.16 -2.77 14.74
CA GLN A 106 24.01 -1.76 14.10
C GLN A 106 23.37 -1.11 12.88
N PHE A 107 22.27 -1.69 12.36
CA PHE A 107 21.52 -1.14 11.25
C PHE A 107 20.24 -0.46 11.73
N TRP A 108 19.80 0.56 11.01
CA TRP A 108 18.57 1.32 11.31
C TRP A 108 17.30 0.45 11.27
N ASP A 109 17.28 -0.61 10.44
CA ASP A 109 16.23 -1.61 10.25
C ASP A 109 16.67 -3.00 10.80
N GLY A 110 17.55 -2.99 11.79
CA GLY A 110 18.29 -4.17 12.19
C GLY A 110 17.48 -5.23 12.92
N LEU A 111 16.42 -4.84 13.61
CA LEU A 111 15.59 -5.76 14.40
C LEU A 111 14.26 -6.09 13.74
N VAL A 112 13.67 -5.15 12.99
CA VAL A 112 12.32 -5.30 12.45
C VAL A 112 12.27 -4.83 11.00
N THR A 113 11.60 -5.61 10.16
CA THR A 113 11.09 -5.20 8.85
C THR A 113 9.59 -5.47 8.78
N HIS A 114 8.81 -4.51 8.29
CA HIS A 114 7.35 -4.58 8.31
C HIS A 114 6.74 -3.74 7.19
N ASN A 115 5.44 -3.87 6.93
CA ASN A 115 4.71 -3.06 5.97
C ASN A 115 5.32 -3.04 4.55
N PRO A 116 5.56 -4.21 3.93
CA PRO A 116 6.12 -4.28 2.59
C PRO A 116 5.17 -3.72 1.53
N THR A 117 5.75 -3.13 0.48
CA THR A 117 5.10 -2.91 -0.81
C THR A 117 6.10 -3.19 -1.92
N VAL A 118 5.79 -4.14 -2.79
CA VAL A 118 6.68 -4.60 -3.87
C VAL A 118 6.24 -4.03 -5.20
N HIS A 119 7.21 -3.59 -6.00
CA HIS A 119 7.00 -3.11 -7.37
C HIS A 119 8.09 -3.62 -8.30
N ARG A 120 7.74 -3.75 -9.57
CA ARG A 120 8.70 -3.93 -10.64
C ARG A 120 8.82 -2.62 -11.43
N PHE A 121 10.02 -2.04 -11.48
CA PHE A 121 10.32 -0.89 -12.31
C PHE A 121 11.43 -1.26 -13.29
N GLY A 122 11.10 -1.27 -14.57
CA GLY A 122 12.00 -1.79 -15.60
C GLY A 122 12.30 -3.28 -15.40
N LYS A 123 13.59 -3.61 -15.27
CA LYS A 123 14.06 -5.00 -15.10
C LYS A 123 14.32 -5.42 -13.66
N LYS A 124 14.05 -4.53 -12.69
CA LYS A 124 14.36 -4.78 -11.27
C LYS A 124 13.12 -4.79 -10.41
N TYR A 125 13.23 -5.49 -9.29
CA TYR A 125 12.21 -5.54 -8.24
C TYR A 125 12.65 -4.66 -7.07
N TYR A 126 11.68 -3.92 -6.51
CA TYR A 126 11.88 -2.96 -5.42
C TYR A 126 10.89 -3.29 -4.31
N LEU A 127 11.41 -3.64 -3.16
CA LEU A 127 10.64 -3.97 -1.97
C LEU A 127 10.82 -2.83 -0.97
N TYR A 128 9.83 -1.93 -0.90
CA TYR A 128 9.79 -0.85 0.09
C TYR A 128 9.20 -1.42 1.37
N TYR A 129 9.72 -0.96 2.49
CA TYR A 129 9.33 -1.48 3.79
C TYR A 129 9.54 -0.46 4.89
N MET A 130 8.85 -0.63 6.01
CA MET A 130 9.17 0.02 7.26
C MET A 130 10.17 -0.85 8.00
N GLY A 131 11.23 -0.24 8.50
CA GLY A 131 12.20 -0.89 9.36
C GLY A 131 12.40 -0.12 10.66
N ASN A 132 12.86 -0.81 11.70
CA ASN A 132 13.28 -0.17 12.92
C ASN A 132 14.37 -0.97 13.66
N THR A 133 14.99 -0.31 14.58
CA THR A 133 15.80 -0.88 15.66
C THR A 133 15.39 -0.20 16.97
N GLY A 134 15.63 -0.84 18.10
CA GLY A 134 15.23 -0.30 19.41
C GLY A 134 15.86 -1.07 20.55
N ASP A 135 15.19 -1.12 21.70
CA ASP A 135 15.68 -1.84 22.89
C ASP A 135 15.65 -3.37 22.74
N GLY A 136 14.89 -3.89 21.77
CA GLY A 136 14.74 -5.32 21.52
C GLY A 136 13.85 -6.03 22.54
N VAL A 137 13.07 -5.28 23.33
CA VAL A 137 12.18 -5.86 24.33
C VAL A 137 10.85 -6.20 23.69
N VAL A 138 10.54 -7.48 23.60
CA VAL A 138 9.24 -7.97 23.18
C VAL A 138 8.25 -7.81 24.32
N MET A 139 7.08 -7.21 24.02
CA MET A 139 6.06 -6.88 25.00
C MET A 139 4.69 -7.30 24.50
N ALA A 140 3.79 -7.66 25.40
CA ALA A 140 2.38 -7.91 25.07
C ALA A 140 1.62 -6.63 24.63
N THR A 141 2.14 -5.46 25.03
CA THR A 141 1.66 -4.14 24.62
C THR A 141 2.62 -3.53 23.61
N LEU A 142 2.18 -2.46 22.93
CA LEU A 142 3.00 -1.77 21.93
C LEU A 142 4.28 -1.20 22.54
N ASN A 143 5.44 -1.62 22.04
CA ASN A 143 6.75 -1.04 22.42
C ASN A 143 6.95 0.31 21.71
N TRP A 144 6.82 1.41 22.46
CA TRP A 144 6.91 2.76 21.92
C TRP A 144 8.31 3.16 21.44
N THR A 145 9.36 2.58 22.00
CA THR A 145 10.75 2.80 21.53
C THR A 145 10.88 2.31 20.09
N HIS A 146 10.46 1.10 19.83
CA HIS A 146 10.45 0.53 18.48
C HIS A 146 9.49 1.27 17.54
N ARG A 147 8.26 1.57 18.01
CA ARG A 147 7.27 2.28 17.20
C ARG A 147 7.78 3.66 16.76
N ASN A 148 8.46 4.39 17.61
CA ASN A 148 8.94 5.74 17.29
C ASN A 148 10.26 5.74 16.49
N ASN A 149 10.95 4.60 16.45
CA ASN A 149 12.14 4.43 15.62
C ASN A 149 11.85 3.93 14.19
N GLN A 150 10.60 3.88 13.78
CA GLN A 150 10.23 3.49 12.41
C GLN A 150 10.80 4.45 11.37
N ARG A 151 11.39 3.89 10.31
CA ARG A 151 11.90 4.58 9.11
C ARG A 151 11.52 3.76 7.89
N ILE A 152 11.63 4.36 6.71
CA ILE A 152 11.32 3.70 5.44
C ILE A 152 12.58 3.39 4.68
N GLY A 153 12.68 2.17 4.17
CA GLY A 153 13.75 1.70 3.31
C GLY A 153 13.26 1.08 2.01
N VAL A 154 14.22 0.73 1.18
CA VAL A 154 14.01 -0.08 -0.01
C VAL A 154 15.10 -1.14 -0.12
N ALA A 155 14.69 -2.33 -0.50
CA ALA A 155 15.57 -3.40 -0.95
C ALA A 155 15.38 -3.63 -2.44
N VAL A 156 16.45 -3.91 -3.16
CA VAL A 156 16.45 -4.07 -4.62
C VAL A 156 16.97 -5.44 -4.99
N SER A 157 16.33 -6.08 -5.96
CA SER A 157 16.77 -7.36 -6.52
C SER A 157 16.55 -7.42 -8.04
N ASP A 158 17.30 -8.28 -8.70
CA ASP A 158 17.10 -8.62 -10.12
C ASP A 158 16.01 -9.69 -10.31
N ARG A 159 15.62 -10.39 -9.23
CA ARG A 159 14.59 -11.44 -9.21
C ARG A 159 13.72 -11.30 -7.97
N PRO A 160 12.44 -11.70 -8.02
CA PRO A 160 11.56 -11.58 -6.84
C PRO A 160 11.99 -12.49 -5.68
N GLU A 161 12.70 -13.60 -5.93
CA GLU A 161 13.26 -14.44 -4.88
C GLU A 161 14.48 -13.81 -4.19
N GLY A 162 15.02 -12.75 -4.74
CA GLY A 162 16.23 -12.12 -4.22
C GLY A 162 17.51 -12.59 -4.94
N PRO A 163 18.68 -12.41 -4.35
CA PRO A 163 18.89 -11.80 -3.02
C PRO A 163 18.53 -10.31 -3.00
N TRP A 164 17.90 -9.89 -1.90
CA TRP A 164 17.48 -8.50 -1.68
C TRP A 164 18.60 -7.65 -1.09
N LYS A 165 19.05 -6.63 -1.81
CA LYS A 165 20.08 -5.67 -1.36
C LYS A 165 19.42 -4.49 -0.68
N ARG A 166 19.54 -4.39 0.65
CA ARG A 166 19.02 -3.28 1.48
C ARG A 166 19.99 -2.10 1.48
N MET A 167 19.43 -0.90 1.58
CA MET A 167 20.22 0.32 1.74
C MET A 167 20.85 0.39 3.15
N ALA A 168 22.02 1.06 3.25
CA ALA A 168 22.70 1.28 4.52
C ALA A 168 21.99 2.35 5.38
N ARG A 169 21.31 3.31 4.75
CA ARG A 169 20.53 4.38 5.40
C ARG A 169 19.06 4.29 4.99
N PRO A 170 18.12 4.85 5.78
CA PRO A 170 16.75 4.97 5.38
C PRO A 170 16.60 5.69 4.04
N LEU A 171 15.62 5.28 3.25
CA LEU A 171 15.18 6.00 2.05
C LEU A 171 14.44 7.28 2.43
N ILE A 172 13.56 7.17 3.43
CA ILE A 172 12.88 8.30 4.08
C ILE A 172 13.15 8.21 5.57
N ASP A 173 13.83 9.21 6.09
CA ASP A 173 14.09 9.41 7.52
C ASP A 173 13.18 10.50 8.10
N VAL A 174 13.13 10.64 9.41
CA VAL A 174 12.43 11.74 10.08
C VAL A 174 13.08 13.09 9.75
N SER A 175 12.28 14.15 9.84
CA SER A 175 12.82 15.52 9.76
C SER A 175 13.64 15.85 11.02
N PRO A 176 14.77 16.54 10.88
CA PRO A 176 15.52 17.07 12.02
C PRO A 176 14.79 18.26 12.69
N ASP A 177 13.88 18.95 12.01
CA ASP A 177 13.03 20.00 12.62
C ASP A 177 11.96 19.34 13.50
N PRO A 178 11.96 19.54 14.83
CA PRO A 178 11.01 18.94 15.74
C PRO A 178 9.56 19.39 15.49
N ARG A 179 9.34 20.48 14.75
CA ARG A 179 8.01 21.00 14.38
C ARG A 179 7.48 20.37 13.11
N ALA A 180 8.31 19.66 12.36
CA ALA A 180 7.88 19.01 11.12
C ALA A 180 6.87 17.87 11.40
N PRO A 181 5.89 17.66 10.51
CA PRO A 181 4.86 16.64 10.68
C PRO A 181 5.39 15.20 10.65
N ASP A 182 6.66 15.01 10.23
CA ASP A 182 7.36 13.72 10.20
C ASP A 182 8.56 13.66 11.17
N SER A 183 8.53 14.47 12.23
CA SER A 183 9.66 14.58 13.17
C SER A 183 9.78 13.41 14.15
N LEU A 184 8.72 12.60 14.36
CA LEU A 184 8.74 11.47 15.31
C LEU A 184 9.04 10.14 14.64
N CYS A 185 8.22 9.74 13.68
CA CYS A 185 8.45 8.53 12.90
C CYS A 185 7.78 8.59 11.52
N VAL A 186 8.27 7.76 10.60
CA VAL A 186 7.73 7.58 9.25
C VAL A 186 7.54 6.10 8.96
N ALA A 187 6.42 5.75 8.32
CA ALA A 187 6.04 4.36 8.09
C ALA A 187 5.08 4.21 6.89
N ASN A 188 4.64 3.00 6.60
CA ASN A 188 3.60 2.66 5.62
C ASN A 188 3.89 3.26 4.23
N PRO A 189 5.03 2.93 3.60
CA PRO A 189 5.36 3.45 2.28
C PRO A 189 4.41 2.90 1.23
N SER A 190 4.03 3.75 0.28
CA SER A 190 3.40 3.34 -0.97
C SER A 190 3.93 4.21 -2.10
N ILE A 191 4.30 3.61 -3.22
CA ILE A 191 5.00 4.29 -4.31
C ILE A 191 4.36 3.97 -5.65
N THR A 192 4.38 4.93 -6.56
CA THR A 192 4.04 4.74 -7.97
C THR A 192 4.95 5.57 -8.87
N GLN A 193 5.06 5.17 -10.12
CA GLN A 193 5.67 5.98 -11.16
C GLN A 193 4.57 6.70 -11.95
N GLY A 194 4.60 8.02 -11.93
CA GLY A 194 3.67 8.86 -12.68
C GLY A 194 4.01 8.93 -14.19
N PRO A 195 3.18 9.67 -14.96
CA PRO A 195 3.28 9.72 -16.43
C PRO A 195 4.60 10.32 -16.92
N ASN A 196 5.24 11.20 -16.14
CA ASN A 196 6.51 11.85 -16.50
C ASN A 196 7.75 11.08 -16.02
N GLY A 197 7.59 9.81 -15.63
CA GLY A 197 8.67 9.00 -15.08
C GLY A 197 9.06 9.34 -13.63
N VAL A 198 8.43 10.33 -13.02
CA VAL A 198 8.66 10.73 -11.63
C VAL A 198 8.05 9.70 -10.69
N PHE A 199 8.82 9.28 -9.69
CA PHE A 199 8.37 8.43 -8.61
C PHE A 199 7.74 9.28 -7.52
N SER A 200 6.51 8.96 -7.15
CA SER A 200 5.76 9.57 -6.04
C SER A 200 5.63 8.55 -4.92
N LEU A 201 6.18 8.85 -3.74
CA LEU A 201 6.15 8.01 -2.54
C LEU A 201 5.28 8.69 -1.49
N LEU A 202 4.12 8.09 -1.21
CA LEU A 202 3.20 8.49 -0.15
C LEU A 202 3.51 7.68 1.10
N TYR A 203 3.59 8.34 2.27
CA TYR A 203 3.94 7.65 3.51
C TYR A 203 3.23 8.26 4.72
N LYS A 204 3.02 7.44 5.75
CA LYS A 204 2.54 7.89 7.05
C LYS A 204 3.64 8.63 7.78
N ALA A 205 3.32 9.82 8.27
CA ALA A 205 4.18 10.69 9.06
C ALA A 205 3.55 10.99 10.42
N VAL A 206 4.37 11.03 11.46
CA VAL A 206 3.93 11.36 12.82
C VAL A 206 4.80 12.47 13.38
N GLY A 207 4.18 13.56 13.78
CA GLY A 207 4.82 14.71 14.39
C GLY A 207 4.95 14.59 15.91
N ARG A 208 5.54 15.63 16.52
CA ARG A 208 5.74 15.74 17.97
C ARG A 208 4.83 16.79 18.64
N GLU A 209 3.86 17.33 17.89
CA GLU A 209 2.96 18.37 18.38
C GLU A 209 2.02 17.85 19.49
N LYS A 210 1.62 16.58 19.44
CA LYS A 210 0.76 15.95 20.43
C LYS A 210 1.57 15.14 21.44
N PRO A 211 1.00 14.85 22.63
CA PRO A 211 1.70 14.18 23.71
C PRO A 211 2.37 12.86 23.29
N LEU A 212 3.60 12.67 23.74
CA LEU A 212 4.31 11.41 23.65
C LEU A 212 3.74 10.39 24.66
N PRO A 213 3.89 9.08 24.43
CA PRO A 213 4.67 8.45 23.36
C PRO A 213 3.97 8.36 22.01
N PHE A 214 2.66 8.59 21.90
CA PHE A 214 1.91 8.47 20.65
C PHE A 214 2.34 9.54 19.63
N GLY A 215 2.46 10.80 20.05
CA GLY A 215 2.76 11.92 19.20
C GLY A 215 1.58 12.34 18.30
N GLY A 216 1.89 12.99 17.19
CA GLY A 216 0.93 13.46 16.19
C GLY A 216 1.07 14.94 15.88
N PRO A 217 0.26 15.46 14.93
CA PRO A 217 -0.78 14.72 14.19
C PRO A 217 -0.20 13.58 13.36
N VAL A 218 -1.01 12.54 13.11
CA VAL A 218 -0.70 11.48 12.16
C VAL A 218 -1.27 11.90 10.82
N VAL A 219 -0.41 12.13 9.86
CA VAL A 219 -0.74 12.62 8.51
C VAL A 219 -0.04 11.77 7.47
N HIS A 220 -0.32 12.05 6.20
CA HIS A 220 0.44 11.50 5.09
C HIS A 220 1.20 12.61 4.39
N LEU A 221 2.44 12.31 4.00
CA LEU A 221 3.28 13.21 3.22
C LEU A 221 3.65 12.55 1.89
N MET A 222 3.90 13.40 0.90
CA MET A 222 4.42 12.98 -0.41
C MET A 222 5.90 13.31 -0.51
N ALA A 223 6.66 12.39 -1.11
CA ALA A 223 8.03 12.66 -1.53
C ALA A 223 8.20 12.23 -2.99
N THR A 224 9.01 12.95 -3.75
CA THR A 224 9.20 12.70 -5.19
C THR A 224 10.67 12.49 -5.53
N SER A 225 10.94 11.69 -6.57
CA SER A 225 12.28 11.42 -7.07
C SER A 225 12.27 11.04 -8.55
N ALA A 226 13.38 11.26 -9.24
CA ALA A 226 13.61 10.74 -10.59
C ALA A 226 14.04 9.24 -10.58
N SER A 227 14.34 8.68 -9.40
CA SER A 227 14.81 7.30 -9.23
C SER A 227 13.98 6.56 -8.17
N PRO A 228 13.69 5.27 -8.34
CA PRO A 228 12.98 4.47 -7.35
C PRO A 228 13.74 4.28 -6.04
N THR A 229 15.05 4.54 -6.05
CA THR A 229 15.92 4.49 -4.86
C THR A 229 16.32 5.87 -4.35
N GLY A 230 15.68 6.93 -4.82
CA GLY A 230 15.95 8.31 -4.40
C GLY A 230 17.19 8.93 -5.06
N PRO A 231 17.68 10.07 -4.52
CA PRO A 231 17.15 10.74 -3.34
C PRO A 231 15.74 11.28 -3.56
N PHE A 232 14.92 11.23 -2.51
CA PHE A 232 13.57 11.78 -2.51
C PHE A 232 13.54 13.17 -1.90
N THR A 233 12.81 14.09 -2.56
CA THR A 233 12.47 15.41 -2.04
C THR A 233 11.11 15.34 -1.38
N LYS A 234 11.04 15.62 -0.07
CA LYS A 234 9.81 15.60 0.71
C LYS A 234 9.02 16.89 0.47
N ASP A 235 7.70 16.77 0.27
CA ASP A 235 6.78 17.90 0.40
C ASP A 235 6.31 17.98 1.87
N PRO A 236 6.53 19.10 2.57
CA PRO A 236 6.13 19.23 3.98
C PRO A 236 4.62 19.42 4.15
N LYS A 237 3.85 19.57 3.08
CA LYS A 237 2.40 19.79 3.13
C LYS A 237 1.66 18.50 3.52
N PRO A 238 0.97 18.47 4.68
CA PRO A 238 0.17 17.33 5.07
C PRO A 238 -0.98 17.05 4.09
N LEU A 239 -1.14 15.78 3.74
CA LEU A 239 -2.25 15.26 2.97
C LEU A 239 -3.20 14.45 3.86
N PHE A 240 -4.46 14.31 3.43
CA PHE A 240 -5.46 13.46 4.09
C PHE A 240 -5.62 13.80 5.57
N THR A 241 -5.88 15.08 5.84
CA THR A 241 -6.17 15.59 7.18
C THR A 241 -7.67 15.76 7.41
N LEU A 242 -8.10 15.68 8.67
CA LEU A 242 -9.47 15.97 9.08
C LEU A 242 -9.44 16.84 10.33
N ALA A 243 -10.06 18.02 10.28
CA ALA A 243 -10.10 18.95 11.39
C ALA A 243 -10.63 18.28 12.67
N GLY A 244 -9.94 18.47 13.79
CA GLY A 244 -10.31 17.87 15.08
C GLY A 244 -9.97 16.38 15.23
N ASN A 245 -9.41 15.72 14.22
CA ASN A 245 -9.01 14.32 14.30
C ASN A 245 -7.49 14.17 14.16
N ASN A 246 -6.86 13.56 15.19
CA ASN A 246 -5.40 13.36 15.23
C ASN A 246 -4.92 12.20 14.32
N PHE A 247 -5.80 11.27 13.94
CA PHE A 247 -5.46 10.09 13.16
C PHE A 247 -6.64 9.60 12.29
N PRO A 248 -7.04 10.37 11.26
CA PRO A 248 -8.21 10.02 10.44
C PRO A 248 -7.95 8.87 9.47
N PHE A 249 -6.73 8.74 8.95
CA PHE A 249 -6.39 7.77 7.91
C PHE A 249 -5.12 6.99 8.23
N GLU A 250 -5.05 5.75 7.71
CA GLU A 250 -3.86 4.89 7.77
C GLU A 250 -3.73 4.03 6.50
N ASP A 251 -2.56 3.40 6.33
CA ASP A 251 -2.31 2.34 5.34
C ASP A 251 -2.58 2.74 3.88
N PRO A 252 -1.94 3.77 3.35
CA PRO A 252 -2.16 4.17 1.97
C PRO A 252 -1.62 3.13 0.99
N PHE A 253 -2.38 2.88 -0.09
CA PHE A 253 -1.90 2.27 -1.31
C PHE A 253 -2.12 3.23 -2.49
N LEU A 254 -1.02 3.76 -3.01
CA LEU A 254 -0.97 4.72 -4.10
C LEU A 254 -0.66 4.00 -5.42
N TRP A 255 -1.43 4.29 -6.48
CA TRP A 255 -1.06 3.89 -7.84
C TRP A 255 -1.48 4.95 -8.86
N PHE A 256 -0.83 4.93 -10.02
CA PHE A 256 -1.21 5.71 -11.18
C PHE A 256 -1.87 4.79 -12.20
N ASP A 257 -3.13 5.06 -12.50
CA ASP A 257 -3.85 4.35 -13.55
C ASP A 257 -3.57 4.99 -14.90
N ARG A 258 -2.77 4.33 -15.73
CA ARG A 258 -2.36 4.84 -17.04
C ARG A 258 -3.53 5.00 -17.99
N ALA A 259 -4.55 4.14 -17.88
CA ALA A 259 -5.71 4.18 -18.76
C ALA A 259 -6.55 5.43 -18.56
N SER A 260 -6.74 5.87 -17.31
CA SER A 260 -7.46 7.10 -16.96
C SER A 260 -6.58 8.33 -16.81
N SER A 261 -5.25 8.15 -16.71
CA SER A 261 -4.30 9.20 -16.33
C SER A 261 -4.64 9.83 -14.98
N ILE A 262 -5.07 9.00 -14.02
CA ILE A 262 -5.46 9.42 -12.67
C ILE A 262 -4.61 8.69 -11.63
N PHE A 263 -4.19 9.42 -10.62
CA PHE A 263 -3.63 8.84 -9.40
C PHE A 263 -4.78 8.47 -8.47
N TYR A 264 -4.69 7.30 -7.87
CA TYR A 264 -5.62 6.80 -6.87
C TYR A 264 -4.91 6.43 -5.59
N VAL A 265 -5.61 6.55 -4.46
CA VAL A 265 -5.16 6.04 -3.16
C VAL A 265 -6.32 5.30 -2.50
N ILE A 266 -6.09 4.03 -2.13
CA ILE A 266 -6.94 3.34 -1.16
C ILE A 266 -6.27 3.49 0.21
N MET A 267 -7.04 3.83 1.23
CA MET A 267 -6.55 3.90 2.59
C MET A 267 -7.62 3.53 3.60
N LYS A 268 -7.19 3.19 4.81
CA LYS A 268 -8.10 2.94 5.93
C LYS A 268 -8.68 4.25 6.43
N ASP A 269 -9.99 4.34 6.48
CA ASP A 269 -10.78 5.36 7.20
C ASP A 269 -10.95 4.90 8.65
N ASN A 270 -10.14 5.45 9.55
CA ASN A 270 -10.16 5.06 10.96
C ASN A 270 -11.49 5.40 11.61
N LYS A 271 -12.15 4.38 12.19
CA LYS A 271 -13.49 4.49 12.80
C LYS A 271 -14.58 5.01 11.86
N GLY A 272 -14.33 4.99 10.54
CA GLY A 272 -15.29 5.44 9.52
C GLY A 272 -15.67 6.92 9.61
N VAL A 273 -14.75 7.76 10.10
CA VAL A 273 -15.04 9.19 10.35
C VAL A 273 -15.23 9.98 9.06
N VAL A 274 -14.66 9.53 7.95
CA VAL A 274 -14.70 10.22 6.65
C VAL A 274 -15.95 9.85 5.87
N LEU A 275 -16.33 8.56 5.90
CA LEU A 275 -17.53 8.07 5.21
C LEU A 275 -18.78 8.07 6.12
N GLY A 276 -18.63 8.38 7.41
CA GLY A 276 -19.74 8.39 8.37
C GLY A 276 -20.30 7.00 8.69
N THR A 277 -19.48 5.94 8.55
CA THR A 277 -19.92 4.56 8.77
C THR A 277 -19.90 4.13 10.23
N GLY A 278 -19.21 4.87 11.11
CA GLY A 278 -19.04 4.54 12.52
C GLY A 278 -18.09 3.38 12.82
N VAL A 279 -17.68 2.65 11.80
CA VAL A 279 -16.69 1.56 11.85
C VAL A 279 -15.62 1.78 10.79
N SER A 280 -14.42 1.25 11.02
CA SER A 280 -13.32 1.39 10.04
C SER A 280 -13.70 0.75 8.70
N THR A 281 -13.33 1.44 7.62
CA THR A 281 -13.56 1.01 6.23
C THR A 281 -12.32 1.29 5.39
N LEU A 282 -12.30 0.81 4.16
CA LEU A 282 -11.34 1.26 3.15
C LEU A 282 -12.01 2.29 2.24
N VAL A 283 -11.31 3.41 2.03
CA VAL A 283 -11.82 4.55 1.25
C VAL A 283 -10.91 4.85 0.06
N LEU A 284 -11.52 5.20 -1.09
CA LEU A 284 -10.85 5.55 -2.33
C LEU A 284 -10.80 7.07 -2.54
N TYR A 285 -9.60 7.57 -2.80
CA TYR A 285 -9.34 8.94 -3.24
C TYR A 285 -8.73 8.94 -4.64
N GLN A 286 -8.90 10.04 -5.35
CA GLN A 286 -8.33 10.25 -6.68
C GLN A 286 -7.76 11.65 -6.85
N SER A 287 -6.75 11.77 -7.74
CA SER A 287 -6.10 13.03 -8.09
C SER A 287 -5.58 13.00 -9.53
N LYS A 288 -5.56 14.13 -10.21
CA LYS A 288 -4.94 14.28 -11.54
C LYS A 288 -3.44 14.59 -11.47
N ASP A 289 -2.95 15.04 -10.32
CA ASP A 289 -1.61 15.61 -10.15
C ASP A 289 -0.84 15.07 -8.92
N ALA A 290 -1.43 14.12 -8.17
CA ALA A 290 -0.92 13.58 -6.90
C ALA A 290 -0.76 14.63 -5.77
N VAL A 291 -1.30 15.83 -5.95
CA VAL A 291 -1.25 16.96 -5.00
C VAL A 291 -2.64 17.31 -4.49
N ASN A 292 -3.60 17.45 -5.42
CA ASN A 292 -4.97 17.84 -5.11
C ASN A 292 -5.87 16.60 -5.10
N TRP A 293 -6.19 16.11 -3.90
CA TRP A 293 -6.92 14.88 -3.68
C TRP A 293 -8.39 15.13 -3.38
N ARG A 294 -9.27 14.32 -3.95
CA ARG A 294 -10.70 14.28 -3.64
C ARG A 294 -11.18 12.85 -3.49
N ARG A 295 -12.26 12.62 -2.76
CA ARG A 295 -12.91 11.30 -2.74
C ARG A 295 -13.33 10.92 -4.17
N ALA A 296 -13.16 9.64 -4.51
CA ALA A 296 -13.68 9.09 -5.76
C ALA A 296 -15.23 9.17 -5.79
N GLU A 297 -15.82 8.93 -6.93
CA GLU A 297 -17.28 8.90 -7.09
C GLU A 297 -17.90 7.75 -6.27
N HIS A 298 -17.27 6.57 -6.29
CA HIS A 298 -17.59 5.42 -5.44
C HIS A 298 -16.49 5.27 -4.37
N PRO A 299 -16.55 6.00 -3.25
CA PRO A 299 -15.44 6.10 -2.33
C PRO A 299 -15.31 4.90 -1.38
N LEU A 300 -16.37 4.12 -1.15
CA LEU A 300 -16.32 2.94 -0.29
C LEU A 300 -15.66 1.78 -1.04
N VAL A 301 -14.53 1.28 -0.53
CA VAL A 301 -13.83 0.13 -1.10
C VAL A 301 -14.23 -1.16 -0.38
N SER A 302 -14.14 -1.21 0.95
CA SER A 302 -14.46 -2.42 1.72
C SER A 302 -15.00 -2.07 3.10
N LYS A 303 -15.86 -2.96 3.61
CA LYS A 303 -16.34 -2.98 4.99
C LYS A 303 -15.59 -4.03 5.80
N LEU A 304 -15.96 -4.19 7.08
CA LEU A 304 -15.43 -5.22 7.97
C LEU A 304 -16.14 -6.58 7.77
N GLU A 305 -16.19 -7.04 6.51
CA GLU A 305 -16.86 -8.29 6.15
C GLU A 305 -16.18 -8.94 4.94
N LEU A 306 -16.20 -10.27 4.88
CA LEU A 306 -15.69 -11.07 3.77
C LEU A 306 -16.82 -11.86 3.12
N HIS A 307 -16.94 -11.75 1.80
CA HIS A 307 -17.95 -12.45 0.98
C HIS A 307 -17.30 -13.68 0.34
N TRP A 308 -17.34 -14.79 1.04
CA TRP A 308 -16.78 -16.05 0.55
C TRP A 308 -17.68 -16.71 -0.50
N LYS A 309 -17.07 -17.50 -1.40
CA LYS A 309 -17.81 -18.22 -2.42
C LYS A 309 -18.68 -19.35 -1.85
N ASP A 310 -18.16 -20.05 -0.83
CA ASP A 310 -18.68 -21.34 -0.38
C ASP A 310 -19.19 -21.31 1.08
N ARG A 311 -19.31 -20.12 1.67
CA ARG A 311 -19.82 -19.94 3.04
C ARG A 311 -20.49 -18.60 3.22
N PRO A 312 -21.28 -18.40 4.30
CA PRO A 312 -21.92 -17.10 4.58
C PRO A 312 -20.93 -15.96 4.69
N VAL A 313 -21.43 -14.74 4.54
CA VAL A 313 -20.68 -13.50 4.82
C VAL A 313 -20.12 -13.56 6.23
N GLU A 314 -18.82 -13.32 6.36
CA GLU A 314 -18.07 -13.40 7.61
C GLU A 314 -17.69 -12.00 8.08
N PRO A 315 -18.22 -11.54 9.23
CA PRO A 315 -17.74 -10.31 9.85
C PRO A 315 -16.34 -10.52 10.43
N VAL A 316 -15.49 -9.50 10.32
CA VAL A 316 -14.12 -9.53 10.82
C VAL A 316 -13.81 -8.30 11.67
N GLU A 317 -12.79 -8.39 12.54
CA GLU A 317 -12.42 -7.29 13.44
C GLU A 317 -11.68 -6.18 12.68
N ARG A 318 -10.85 -6.55 11.70
CA ARG A 318 -10.04 -5.60 10.93
C ARG A 318 -9.94 -6.01 9.46
N VAL A 319 -10.03 -4.99 8.60
CA VAL A 319 -9.64 -5.04 7.18
C VAL A 319 -8.71 -3.86 6.97
N GLU A 320 -7.42 -4.14 6.79
CA GLU A 320 -6.37 -3.11 6.78
C GLU A 320 -5.33 -3.41 5.68
N ARG A 321 -4.39 -2.48 5.48
CA ARG A 321 -3.25 -2.63 4.55
C ARG A 321 -3.66 -3.01 3.13
N PRO A 322 -4.54 -2.21 2.47
CA PRO A 322 -4.94 -2.49 1.10
C PRO A 322 -3.74 -2.46 0.16
N GLN A 323 -3.70 -3.40 -0.77
CA GLN A 323 -2.79 -3.43 -1.91
C GLN A 323 -3.56 -3.96 -3.13
N LEU A 324 -3.07 -3.72 -4.34
CA LEU A 324 -3.65 -4.29 -5.55
C LEU A 324 -2.66 -5.22 -6.23
N ALA A 325 -3.16 -6.34 -6.75
CA ALA A 325 -2.48 -7.12 -7.76
C ALA A 325 -2.95 -6.67 -9.14
N PHE A 326 -2.01 -6.60 -10.09
CA PHE A 326 -2.28 -6.16 -11.45
C PHE A 326 -1.96 -7.27 -12.46
N ASP A 327 -2.70 -7.25 -13.57
CA ASP A 327 -2.38 -8.08 -14.74
C ASP A 327 -1.26 -7.43 -15.61
N GLU A 328 -0.94 -8.07 -16.74
CA GLU A 328 0.05 -7.59 -17.72
C GLU A 328 -0.37 -6.29 -18.43
N HIS A 329 -1.63 -5.90 -18.31
CA HIS A 329 -2.18 -4.64 -18.83
C HIS A 329 -2.33 -3.56 -17.78
N GLU A 330 -1.70 -3.76 -16.61
CA GLU A 330 -1.77 -2.87 -15.43
C GLU A 330 -3.20 -2.67 -14.90
N ARG A 331 -4.13 -3.63 -15.11
CA ARG A 331 -5.48 -3.60 -14.57
C ARG A 331 -5.52 -4.33 -13.22
N PRO A 332 -6.18 -3.79 -12.20
CA PRO A 332 -6.31 -4.46 -10.91
C PRO A 332 -7.16 -5.75 -11.07
N VAL A 333 -6.61 -6.87 -10.62
CA VAL A 333 -7.25 -8.21 -10.66
C VAL A 333 -7.57 -8.77 -9.30
N ALA A 334 -6.95 -8.26 -8.24
CA ALA A 334 -7.30 -8.60 -6.87
C ALA A 334 -6.99 -7.44 -5.91
N LEU A 335 -7.85 -7.24 -4.93
CA LEU A 335 -7.59 -6.42 -3.75
C LEU A 335 -7.00 -7.33 -2.67
N ILE A 336 -5.81 -7.01 -2.20
CA ILE A 336 -5.10 -7.71 -1.13
C ILE A 336 -5.32 -6.94 0.15
N VAL A 337 -5.75 -7.62 1.20
CA VAL A 337 -5.99 -7.02 2.52
C VAL A 337 -5.43 -7.89 3.63
N ALA A 338 -5.04 -7.27 4.74
CA ALA A 338 -4.78 -7.93 6.00
C ALA A 338 -6.08 -8.01 6.80
N ILE A 339 -6.36 -9.19 7.30
CA ILE A 339 -7.55 -9.50 8.10
C ILE A 339 -7.12 -9.87 9.50
N LYS A 340 -7.89 -9.39 10.49
CA LYS A 340 -7.86 -9.91 11.85
C LYS A 340 -9.25 -10.39 12.22
N ASP A 341 -9.30 -11.59 12.79
CA ASP A 341 -10.47 -12.20 13.39
C ASP A 341 -10.14 -12.68 14.83
N SER A 342 -11.05 -13.43 15.44
CA SER A 342 -10.86 -14.02 16.79
C SER A 342 -9.76 -15.11 16.83
N GLU A 343 -9.42 -15.72 15.69
CA GLU A 343 -8.45 -16.81 15.60
C GLU A 343 -7.03 -16.33 15.30
N GLY A 344 -6.86 -15.07 14.86
CA GLY A 344 -5.55 -14.51 14.54
C GLY A 344 -5.57 -13.48 13.43
N SER A 345 -4.54 -13.49 12.59
CA SER A 345 -4.47 -12.61 11.41
C SER A 345 -3.93 -13.35 10.19
N TYR A 346 -4.40 -12.92 9.02
CA TYR A 346 -4.07 -13.53 7.74
C TYR A 346 -4.25 -12.54 6.59
N SER A 347 -3.75 -12.89 5.41
CA SER A 347 -3.95 -12.10 4.20
C SER A 347 -5.02 -12.72 3.31
N VAL A 348 -5.89 -11.88 2.74
CA VAL A 348 -6.92 -12.28 1.77
C VAL A 348 -6.72 -11.55 0.45
N ARG A 349 -6.90 -12.25 -0.66
CA ARG A 349 -6.93 -11.68 -2.01
C ARG A 349 -8.36 -11.77 -2.52
N ILE A 350 -9.04 -10.64 -2.55
CA ILE A 350 -10.42 -10.50 -3.03
C ILE A 350 -10.37 -10.34 -4.55
N PRO A 351 -10.87 -11.30 -5.34
CA PRO A 351 -10.83 -11.18 -6.79
C PRO A 351 -11.65 -9.98 -7.27
N LEU A 352 -11.17 -9.31 -8.30
CA LEU A 352 -11.87 -8.21 -8.95
C LEU A 352 -12.27 -8.64 -10.36
N SER A 353 -13.53 -8.40 -10.73
CA SER A 353 -13.93 -8.53 -12.14
C SER A 353 -13.20 -7.47 -12.94
N GLY A 354 -12.56 -7.85 -14.02
CA GLY A 354 -11.89 -6.93 -14.95
C GLY A 354 -12.89 -5.98 -15.58
N GLY A 355 -13.36 -5.03 -14.78
CA GLY A 355 -14.21 -3.95 -15.24
C GLY A 355 -13.35 -2.78 -15.69
N ARG A 356 -12.87 -2.81 -16.95
CA ARG A 356 -12.64 -1.67 -17.86
C ARG A 356 -12.31 -2.15 -19.25
#